data_7f356a3a4ecc9b4772107146a752001b
#
_entry.id   7f356a3a4ecc9b4772107146a752001b
#
_cell.length_a   1.000
_cell.length_b   1.000
_cell.length_c   1.000
_cell.angle_alpha   90.00
_cell.angle_beta   90.00
_cell.angle_gamma   90.00
#
_symmetry.space_group_name_H-M   'P 1'
#
loop_
_entity.id
_entity.type
_entity.pdbx_description
1 polymer ?
#
loop_
_entity_poly.entity_id
_entity_poly.type
_entity_poly.pdbx_seq_one_letter_code
_entity_poly.pdbx_strand_id
1 'polypeptide(L)'
;MSRYSSSWTPLPALPDPEGFAGMYAGTCGEIMICAGGTNFPEKPMLEGGAKTWTDRIFTLSPGENEWKEAGTLPVPYAYGASAGIREGLLCIGGCGKEGHRKDVYLLN
;
A
#
# COMPACT_ATOMS: atom_id res chain seq x y z
N MET A 1 -11.69 10.83 33.95
CA MET A 1 -11.19 11.57 32.79
C MET A 1 -10.30 10.67 31.94
N SER A 2 -10.54 10.65 30.68
CA SER A 2 -9.69 9.89 29.77
C SER A 2 -8.37 10.61 29.56
N ARG A 3 -7.27 9.86 29.60
CA ARG A 3 -5.95 10.39 29.26
C ARG A 3 -5.71 10.38 27.76
N TYR A 4 -6.56 9.67 27.05
CA TYR A 4 -6.38 9.47 25.61
C TYR A 4 -7.59 10.02 24.89
N SER A 5 -7.33 10.70 23.82
CA SER A 5 -8.37 11.16 22.93
C SER A 5 -7.96 10.78 21.51
N SER A 6 -8.96 10.53 20.68
CA SER A 6 -8.74 10.22 19.28
C SER A 6 -9.21 11.39 18.44
N SER A 7 -8.45 11.71 17.44
CA SER A 7 -8.85 12.68 16.43
C SER A 7 -8.51 12.11 15.06
N TRP A 8 -9.24 12.55 14.06
CA TRP A 8 -9.03 12.09 12.69
C TRP A 8 -8.70 13.28 11.82
N THR A 9 -7.55 13.21 11.18
CA THR A 9 -7.11 14.22 10.24
C THR A 9 -7.01 13.59 8.86
N PRO A 10 -7.79 14.05 7.87
CA PRO A 10 -7.68 13.48 6.54
C PRO A 10 -6.34 13.89 5.92
N LEU A 11 -5.68 12.93 5.30
CA LEU A 11 -4.49 13.14 4.51
C LEU A 11 -4.87 13.03 3.03
N PRO A 12 -3.98 13.43 2.12
CA PRO A 12 -4.26 13.26 0.68
C PRO A 12 -4.64 11.84 0.33
N ALA A 13 -5.67 11.67 -0.48
CA ALA A 13 -6.07 10.35 -0.96
C ALA A 13 -5.07 9.81 -1.98
N LEU A 14 -4.99 8.49 -2.09
CA LEU A 14 -4.15 7.86 -3.10
C LEU A 14 -4.63 8.28 -4.51
N PRO A 15 -3.69 8.47 -5.45
CA PRO A 15 -4.03 8.97 -6.79
C PRO A 15 -4.54 7.86 -7.71
N ASP A 16 -5.62 7.22 -7.31
CA ASP A 16 -6.27 6.18 -8.08
C ASP A 16 -7.77 6.29 -7.84
N PRO A 17 -8.60 6.29 -8.87
CA PRO A 17 -10.04 6.50 -8.69
C PRO A 17 -10.74 5.40 -7.88
N GLU A 18 -10.17 4.19 -7.85
CA GLU A 18 -10.76 3.08 -7.10
C GLU A 18 -10.11 2.87 -5.73
N GLY A 19 -8.85 3.28 -5.57
CA GLY A 19 -8.06 2.91 -4.42
C GLY A 19 -7.64 1.44 -4.45
N PHE A 20 -7.00 0.98 -3.39
CA PHE A 20 -6.45 -0.37 -3.33
C PHE A 20 -6.72 -1.01 -1.98
N ALA A 21 -6.90 -2.32 -1.99
CA ALA A 21 -6.99 -3.13 -0.79
C ALA A 21 -5.72 -3.96 -0.62
N GLY A 22 -5.36 -4.29 0.62
CA GLY A 22 -4.27 -5.20 0.89
C GLY A 22 -2.89 -4.66 0.58
N MET A 23 -2.70 -3.36 0.60
CA MET A 23 -1.38 -2.76 0.35
C MET A 23 -0.41 -3.05 1.48
N TYR A 24 0.88 -3.12 1.14
CA TYR A 24 1.95 -3.00 2.12
C TYR A 24 2.05 -1.52 2.49
N ALA A 25 2.21 -1.23 3.76
CA ALA A 25 2.23 0.16 4.21
C ALA A 25 3.12 0.33 5.44
N GLY A 26 3.74 1.48 5.53
CA GLY A 26 4.58 1.83 6.66
C GLY A 26 5.35 3.10 6.38
N THR A 27 6.42 3.28 7.12
CA THR A 27 7.25 4.47 7.00
C THR A 27 8.71 4.12 6.79
N CYS A 28 9.40 5.00 6.09
CA CYS A 28 10.86 4.99 6.00
C CYS A 28 11.29 6.40 6.41
N GLY A 29 11.84 6.52 7.63
CA GLY A 29 12.03 7.83 8.23
C GLY A 29 10.69 8.52 8.43
N GLU A 30 10.50 9.71 7.88
CA GLU A 30 9.25 10.44 7.95
C GLU A 30 8.35 10.24 6.72
N ILE A 31 8.83 9.46 5.74
CA ILE A 31 8.10 9.23 4.50
C ILE A 31 7.16 8.06 4.68
N MET A 32 5.89 8.27 4.36
CA MET A 32 4.90 7.19 4.33
C MET A 32 4.97 6.47 3.00
N ILE A 33 4.86 5.15 3.05
CA ILE A 33 4.95 4.30 1.86
C ILE A 33 3.73 3.40 1.80
N CYS A 34 3.12 3.31 0.62
CA CYS A 34 2.11 2.30 0.33
C CYS A 34 2.51 1.60 -0.97
N ALA A 35 2.42 0.30 -1.01
CA ALA A 35 2.89 -0.47 -2.16
C ALA A 35 2.03 -1.70 -2.40
N GLY A 36 1.89 -2.07 -3.67
CA GLY A 36 1.09 -3.23 -4.05
C GLY A 36 -0.39 -3.00 -3.79
N GLY A 37 -1.13 -4.09 -3.66
CA GLY A 37 -2.55 -4.04 -3.41
C GLY A 37 -3.37 -4.54 -4.59
N THR A 38 -4.69 -4.54 -4.40
CA THR A 38 -5.64 -5.01 -5.41
C THR A 38 -6.79 -4.03 -5.56
N ASN A 39 -7.40 -4.04 -6.74
CA ASN A 39 -8.67 -3.36 -6.95
C ASN A 39 -9.42 -3.98 -8.13
N PHE A 40 -10.55 -3.39 -8.47
CA PHE A 40 -11.41 -3.82 -9.57
C PHE A 40 -11.60 -2.61 -10.49
N PRO A 41 -10.61 -2.32 -11.37
CA PRO A 41 -10.56 -1.03 -12.07
C PRO A 41 -11.69 -0.78 -13.06
N GLU A 42 -12.34 -1.82 -13.60
CA GLU A 42 -13.37 -1.64 -14.60
C GLU A 42 -14.77 -1.65 -14.04
N LYS A 43 -15.04 -2.54 -13.08
CA LYS A 43 -16.35 -2.59 -12.40
C LYS A 43 -16.24 -3.38 -11.09
N PRO A 44 -17.15 -3.13 -10.14
CA PRO A 44 -17.13 -3.80 -8.85
C PRO A 44 -17.17 -5.32 -8.94
N MET A 45 -16.67 -5.98 -7.93
CA MET A 45 -16.65 -7.43 -7.83
C MET A 45 -18.06 -8.02 -7.97
N LEU A 46 -19.05 -7.41 -7.34
CA LEU A 46 -20.44 -7.89 -7.37
C LEU A 46 -21.09 -7.78 -8.75
N GLU A 47 -20.51 -6.99 -9.63
CA GLU A 47 -20.96 -6.84 -11.01
C GLU A 47 -20.10 -7.63 -11.99
N GLY A 48 -19.30 -8.58 -11.48
CA GLY A 48 -18.44 -9.42 -12.30
C GLY A 48 -17.09 -8.81 -12.65
N GLY A 49 -16.66 -7.79 -11.90
CA GLY A 49 -15.35 -7.18 -12.09
C GLY A 49 -14.22 -8.15 -11.78
N ALA A 50 -13.12 -8.04 -12.52
CA ALA A 50 -11.94 -8.85 -12.32
C ALA A 50 -10.97 -8.15 -11.36
N LYS A 51 -10.47 -8.91 -10.38
CA LYS A 51 -9.47 -8.39 -9.44
C LYS A 51 -8.15 -8.20 -10.17
N THR A 52 -7.52 -7.05 -9.94
CA THR A 52 -6.22 -6.72 -10.51
C THR A 52 -5.24 -6.44 -9.37
N TRP A 53 -4.05 -7.01 -9.45
CA TRP A 53 -2.94 -6.72 -8.55
C TRP A 53 -2.08 -5.63 -9.14
N THR A 54 -1.58 -4.74 -8.29
CA THR A 54 -0.69 -3.67 -8.73
C THR A 54 0.70 -3.84 -8.13
N ASP A 55 1.70 -3.34 -8.83
CA ASP A 55 3.07 -3.25 -8.34
C ASP A 55 3.47 -1.82 -7.98
N ARG A 56 2.54 -0.88 -8.05
CA ARG A 56 2.83 0.53 -7.85
C ARG A 56 3.24 0.83 -6.41
N ILE A 57 4.17 1.75 -6.27
CA ILE A 57 4.64 2.25 -4.98
C ILE A 57 4.32 3.73 -4.90
N PHE A 58 3.67 4.13 -3.81
CA PHE A 58 3.34 5.53 -3.56
C PHE A 58 4.03 6.01 -2.29
N THR A 59 4.53 7.24 -2.32
CA THR A 59 5.15 7.87 -1.15
C THR A 59 4.50 9.21 -0.87
N LEU A 60 4.45 9.55 0.41
CA LEU A 60 3.98 10.86 0.87
C LEU A 60 4.96 11.38 1.90
N SER A 61 5.59 12.50 1.60
CA SER A 61 6.51 13.17 2.51
C SER A 61 5.79 14.21 3.35
N PRO A 62 6.33 14.57 4.52
CA PRO A 62 5.70 15.61 5.36
C PRO A 62 5.48 16.90 4.59
N GLY A 63 4.28 17.47 4.72
CA GLY A 63 3.91 18.71 4.08
C GLY A 63 3.51 18.62 2.62
N GLU A 64 3.59 17.46 2.02
CA GLU A 64 3.14 17.28 0.65
C GLU A 64 1.62 17.14 0.58
N ASN A 65 1.04 17.62 -0.52
CA ASN A 65 -0.41 17.61 -0.73
C ASN A 65 -0.89 16.44 -1.56
N GLU A 66 0.03 15.66 -2.09
CA GLU A 66 -0.33 14.52 -2.93
C GLU A 66 0.73 13.43 -2.82
N TRP A 67 0.27 12.21 -3.00
CA TRP A 67 1.16 11.05 -3.08
C TRP A 67 1.89 11.08 -4.42
N LYS A 68 3.12 10.62 -4.38
CA LYS A 68 3.95 10.48 -5.58
C LYS A 68 4.19 9.03 -5.88
N GLU A 69 4.20 8.68 -7.14
CA GLU A 69 4.60 7.35 -7.56
C GLU A 69 6.11 7.25 -7.52
N ALA A 70 6.64 6.24 -6.83
CA ALA A 70 8.06 6.13 -6.53
C ALA A 70 8.70 4.86 -7.08
N GLY A 71 8.06 4.21 -8.04
CA GLY A 71 8.59 2.99 -8.64
C GLY A 71 7.63 1.83 -8.53
N THR A 72 8.16 0.62 -8.65
CA THR A 72 7.35 -0.59 -8.62
C THR A 72 7.99 -1.68 -7.77
N LEU A 73 7.14 -2.55 -7.22
CA LEU A 73 7.57 -3.81 -6.63
C LEU A 73 8.10 -4.74 -7.72
N PRO A 74 8.92 -5.73 -7.37
CA PRO A 74 9.41 -6.70 -8.37
C PRO A 74 8.31 -7.45 -9.09
N VAL A 75 7.19 -7.72 -8.42
CA VAL A 75 5.99 -8.31 -9.00
C VAL A 75 4.76 -7.71 -8.35
N PRO A 76 3.62 -7.67 -9.06
CA PRO A 76 2.36 -7.22 -8.45
C PRO A 76 1.86 -8.21 -7.41
N TYR A 77 1.67 -7.78 -6.17
CA TYR A 77 1.08 -8.62 -5.14
C TYR A 77 0.57 -7.80 -3.95
N ALA A 78 -0.12 -8.48 -3.05
CA ALA A 78 -0.85 -7.84 -1.96
C ALA A 78 -1.07 -8.81 -0.80
N TYR A 79 -1.71 -8.32 0.25
CA TYR A 79 -2.17 -9.09 1.42
C TYR A 79 -1.08 -9.70 2.27
N GLY A 80 0.16 -9.25 2.15
CA GLY A 80 1.23 -9.67 3.03
C GLY A 80 1.31 -8.78 4.26
N ALA A 81 2.31 -9.05 5.07
CA ALA A 81 2.59 -8.25 6.25
C ALA A 81 3.59 -7.14 5.91
N SER A 82 3.52 -6.07 6.67
CA SER A 82 4.44 -4.94 6.52
C SER A 82 5.02 -4.58 7.87
N ALA A 83 6.28 -4.19 7.87
CA ALA A 83 6.94 -3.69 9.07
C ALA A 83 7.92 -2.59 8.70
N GLY A 84 7.75 -1.42 9.32
CA GLY A 84 8.72 -0.34 9.18
C GLY A 84 9.90 -0.61 10.09
N ILE A 85 11.09 -0.57 9.53
CA ILE A 85 12.34 -0.67 10.28
C ILE A 85 13.22 0.50 9.89
N ARG A 86 14.35 0.65 10.58
CA ARG A 86 15.24 1.78 10.33
C ARG A 86 15.70 1.86 8.88
N GLU A 87 15.93 0.72 8.25
CA GLU A 87 16.45 0.62 6.89
C GLU A 87 15.38 0.84 5.82
N GLY A 88 14.09 0.75 6.17
CA GLY A 88 13.01 0.92 5.22
C GLY A 88 11.76 0.15 5.60
N LEU A 89 10.98 -0.23 4.62
CA LEU A 89 9.75 -1.01 4.79
C LEU A 89 9.97 -2.45 4.36
N LEU A 90 9.75 -3.37 5.30
CA LEU A 90 9.73 -4.80 4.96
C LEU A 90 8.35 -5.17 4.44
N CYS A 91 8.32 -5.86 3.32
CA CYS A 91 7.11 -6.42 2.71
C CYS A 91 7.27 -7.95 2.75
N ILE A 92 6.41 -8.61 3.48
CA ILE A 92 6.59 -10.01 3.84
C ILE A 92 5.44 -10.85 3.32
N GLY A 93 5.73 -11.80 2.43
CA GLY A 93 4.73 -12.72 1.90
C GLY A 93 3.63 -12.02 1.14
N GLY A 94 2.44 -12.61 1.16
CA GLY A 94 1.29 -12.12 0.44
C GLY A 94 0.92 -13.03 -0.71
N CYS A 95 0.14 -12.52 -1.66
CA CYS A 95 -0.22 -13.29 -2.84
C CYS A 95 -0.30 -12.38 -4.06
N GLY A 96 -0.08 -12.97 -5.21
CA GLY A 96 -0.31 -12.35 -6.50
C GLY A 96 -1.33 -13.15 -7.28
N LYS A 97 -1.48 -12.82 -8.55
CA LYS A 97 -2.39 -13.52 -9.44
C LYS A 97 -2.16 -15.04 -9.47
N GLU A 98 -0.91 -15.46 -9.27
CA GLU A 98 -0.51 -16.85 -9.38
C GLU A 98 -0.47 -17.60 -8.06
N GLY A 99 -0.86 -16.97 -6.97
CA GLY A 99 -0.95 -17.64 -5.67
C GLY A 99 -0.12 -16.97 -4.59
N HIS A 100 0.08 -17.71 -3.51
CA HIS A 100 0.80 -17.21 -2.35
C HIS A 100 2.30 -17.06 -2.61
N ARG A 101 2.90 -16.11 -1.91
CA ARG A 101 4.31 -15.80 -2.04
C ARG A 101 5.00 -15.91 -0.68
N LYS A 102 6.24 -16.34 -0.70
CA LYS A 102 7.08 -16.42 0.50
C LYS A 102 8.21 -15.38 0.51
N ASP A 103 8.24 -14.55 -0.51
CA ASP A 103 9.30 -13.55 -0.66
C ASP A 103 9.24 -12.50 0.45
N VAL A 104 10.39 -11.96 0.78
CA VAL A 104 10.51 -10.84 1.71
C VAL A 104 11.35 -9.79 1.01
N TYR A 105 10.82 -8.59 0.88
CA TYR A 105 11.53 -7.48 0.25
C TYR A 105 11.71 -6.34 1.22
N LEU A 106 12.85 -5.66 1.09
CA LEU A 106 13.09 -4.41 1.79
C LEU A 106 12.97 -3.27 0.79
N LEU A 107 12.04 -2.38 1.06
CA LEU A 107 11.79 -1.20 0.25
C LEU A 107 12.38 0.02 0.95
N ASN A 108 13.37 0.62 0.36
CA ASN A 108 14.05 1.77 0.94
C ASN A 108 14.33 2.88 -0.10
#